data_97671e5594b8ed8bfd783f03bb4ce6ca
#
_entry.id   97671e5594b8ed8bfd783f03bb4ce6ca
#
_cell.length_a   1.000
_cell.length_b   1.000
_cell.length_c   1.000
_cell.angle_alpha   90.00
_cell.angle_beta   90.00
_cell.angle_gamma   90.00
#
_symmetry.space_group_name_H-M   'P 1'
#
loop_
_entity.id
_entity.type
_entity.pdbx_description
1 polymer ?
#
loop_
_entity_poly.entity_id
_entity_poly.type
_entity_poly.pdbx_seq_one_letter_code
_entity_poly.pdbx_strand_id
1 'polypeptide(L)'
;AAMLETTGQVVLDDGEFDTAMASADTVVSRRYEVPFVSHQPMEPQNCFAHVKEDSCHIIAPTQMPSGASRAAAAVTGLPRENIRIDMTRVGGAFGRRLTNDYVAEAAMVSQQTGWPIQLVWTREDDVKNDFYRPGGLHEMQAGVDSDGGVTAWTQRLASGSKYYRRPNMPDENLWQSELYPDDFPRRIVENFRLEYFHNAIGLPRGSWRAPAHTANAFVIQSFLDELATETGQDPLQLRLDLLGEERELEYDGHGGPTFNPGRVSRLLKFVADRIDYGKKRSAGTGVGLAGHFTFGGYAAHAFEVTVDKNGELSIDRIVAAIDCGYAVHPNAVEAQLQGATIDGIGVAVGQEITVRNGRVRQSNFHNYPLARIAQIPTDFQVHVLNYDETPTGVGEIGIPPVAPALTNAIFAASGVRIRKLPIGDQVREAMSG
;
A
#
# COMPACT_ATOMS: atom_id res chain seq x y z
N ALA A 1 8.98 -4.93 -17.80
CA ALA A 1 9.56 -3.83 -18.62
C ALA A 1 9.05 -3.91 -20.06
N ALA A 2 9.23 -5.04 -20.78
CA ALA A 2 8.82 -5.16 -22.19
C ALA A 2 7.33 -4.85 -22.45
N MET A 3 6.45 -5.07 -21.49
CA MET A 3 5.02 -4.74 -21.63
C MET A 3 4.78 -3.22 -21.73
N LEU A 4 5.55 -2.41 -21.03
CA LEU A 4 5.42 -0.95 -21.10
C LEU A 4 5.91 -0.36 -22.44
N GLU A 5 6.58 -1.13 -23.25
CA GLU A 5 6.96 -0.74 -24.63
C GLU A 5 5.84 -0.99 -25.66
N THR A 6 4.70 -1.55 -25.22
CA THR A 6 3.51 -1.81 -26.05
C THR A 6 2.39 -0.82 -25.70
N THR A 7 1.26 -0.93 -26.38
CA THR A 7 0.04 -0.18 -26.04
C THR A 7 -0.71 -0.90 -24.94
N GLY A 8 -0.94 -0.21 -23.83
CA GLY A 8 -1.77 -0.69 -22.72
C GLY A 8 -3.25 -0.45 -22.93
N GLN A 9 -4.05 -0.97 -22.01
CA GLN A 9 -5.45 -0.56 -21.90
C GLN A 9 -5.48 0.86 -21.32
N VAL A 10 -6.00 1.82 -22.07
CA VAL A 10 -6.30 3.16 -21.57
C VAL A 10 -7.48 3.06 -20.61
N VAL A 11 -7.25 3.35 -19.34
CA VAL A 11 -8.25 3.32 -18.27
C VAL A 11 -8.95 4.66 -18.15
N LEU A 12 -8.18 5.72 -18.35
CA LEU A 12 -8.63 7.11 -18.26
C LEU A 12 -7.79 7.97 -19.21
N ASP A 13 -8.43 8.93 -19.85
CA ASP A 13 -7.80 9.94 -20.71
C ASP A 13 -8.61 11.25 -20.61
N ASP A 14 -8.14 12.16 -19.75
CA ASP A 14 -8.76 13.46 -19.52
C ASP A 14 -7.97 14.57 -20.21
N GLY A 15 -8.65 15.58 -20.74
CA GLY A 15 -8.07 16.74 -21.41
C GLY A 15 -7.40 16.42 -22.74
N GLU A 16 -6.39 17.18 -23.10
CA GLU A 16 -5.60 17.05 -24.34
C GLU A 16 -4.18 16.57 -23.99
N PHE A 17 -4.08 15.37 -23.39
CA PHE A 17 -2.85 14.86 -22.80
C PHE A 17 -1.64 14.93 -23.74
N ASP A 18 -1.76 14.44 -24.99
CA ASP A 18 -0.64 14.39 -25.93
C ASP A 18 -0.18 15.80 -26.34
N THR A 19 -1.12 16.74 -26.50
CA THR A 19 -0.82 18.15 -26.80
C THR A 19 -0.12 18.82 -25.61
N ALA A 20 -0.62 18.61 -24.40
CA ALA A 20 -0.03 19.17 -23.19
C ALA A 20 1.39 18.65 -22.93
N MET A 21 1.62 17.35 -23.13
CA MET A 21 2.96 16.76 -23.02
C MET A 21 3.93 17.29 -24.09
N ALA A 22 3.45 17.48 -25.33
CA ALA A 22 4.29 17.99 -26.42
C ALA A 22 4.66 19.48 -26.25
N SER A 23 3.82 20.24 -25.54
CA SER A 23 4.03 21.68 -25.29
C SER A 23 4.70 21.98 -23.94
N ALA A 24 4.98 20.97 -23.12
CA ALA A 24 5.65 21.16 -21.85
C ALA A 24 7.10 21.64 -22.01
N ASP A 25 7.52 22.60 -21.19
CA ASP A 25 8.91 23.08 -21.17
C ASP A 25 9.87 22.01 -20.62
N THR A 26 9.40 21.21 -19.66
CA THR A 26 10.14 20.09 -19.09
C THR A 26 9.25 18.85 -19.02
N VAL A 27 9.77 17.71 -19.49
CA VAL A 27 9.14 16.41 -19.33
C VAL A 27 9.98 15.54 -18.41
N VAL A 28 9.41 15.14 -17.29
CA VAL A 28 10.05 14.21 -16.35
C VAL A 28 9.44 12.83 -16.53
N SER A 29 10.29 11.80 -16.69
CA SER A 29 9.87 10.40 -16.83
C SER A 29 10.67 9.52 -15.89
N ARG A 30 9.98 8.66 -15.11
CA ARG A 30 10.59 7.75 -14.13
C ARG A 30 9.89 6.40 -14.12
N ARG A 31 10.64 5.36 -13.78
CA ARG A 31 10.10 4.00 -13.57
C ARG A 31 10.31 3.57 -12.13
N TYR A 32 9.27 2.96 -11.55
CA TYR A 32 9.26 2.45 -10.18
C TYR A 32 8.85 0.98 -10.16
N GLU A 33 9.47 0.21 -9.27
CA GLU A 33 9.19 -1.21 -9.11
C GLU A 33 8.73 -1.51 -7.67
N VAL A 34 7.61 -2.21 -7.53
CA VAL A 34 7.10 -2.68 -6.25
C VAL A 34 7.04 -4.21 -6.22
N PRO A 35 7.47 -4.87 -5.14
CA PRO A 35 7.52 -6.33 -5.06
C PRO A 35 6.15 -6.94 -4.74
N PHE A 36 6.04 -8.25 -4.92
CA PHE A 36 5.02 -9.04 -4.24
C PHE A 36 5.31 -9.06 -2.73
N VAL A 37 4.25 -8.92 -1.91
CA VAL A 37 4.36 -8.91 -0.45
C VAL A 37 3.40 -9.93 0.16
N SER A 38 3.89 -10.72 1.13
CA SER A 38 3.09 -11.63 1.95
C SER A 38 2.49 -10.89 3.15
N HIS A 39 1.34 -11.35 3.61
CA HIS A 39 0.69 -10.80 4.81
C HIS A 39 1.44 -11.16 6.09
N GLN A 40 1.92 -12.37 6.18
CA GLN A 40 2.70 -12.93 7.30
C GLN A 40 2.20 -12.48 8.69
N PRO A 41 0.89 -12.65 9.01
CA PRO A 41 0.37 -12.33 10.33
C PRO A 41 1.09 -13.15 11.39
N MET A 42 1.26 -12.62 12.60
CA MET A 42 1.94 -13.35 13.70
C MET A 42 1.24 -14.66 14.05
N GLU A 43 -0.08 -14.70 13.98
CA GLU A 43 -0.88 -15.92 14.05
C GLU A 43 -1.01 -16.54 12.65
N PRO A 44 -0.40 -17.73 12.37
CA PRO A 44 -0.62 -18.44 11.12
C PRO A 44 -2.07 -18.83 10.90
N GLN A 45 -2.44 -19.18 9.67
CA GLN A 45 -3.82 -19.59 9.38
C GLN A 45 -4.21 -20.81 10.23
N ASN A 46 -5.41 -20.76 10.81
CA ASN A 46 -5.94 -21.83 11.64
C ASN A 46 -7.47 -21.84 11.61
N CYS A 47 -8.04 -23.01 11.87
CA CYS A 47 -9.49 -23.21 11.89
C CYS A 47 -9.84 -24.47 12.65
N PHE A 48 -10.83 -24.40 13.53
CA PHE A 48 -11.55 -25.57 14.01
C PHE A 48 -12.75 -25.84 13.11
N ALA A 49 -12.96 -27.10 12.72
CA ALA A 49 -14.12 -27.54 11.96
C ALA A 49 -14.67 -28.86 12.50
N HIS A 50 -15.98 -28.95 12.61
CA HIS A 50 -16.69 -30.20 12.92
C HIS A 50 -17.88 -30.34 11.97
N VAL A 51 -17.72 -31.20 10.98
CA VAL A 51 -18.75 -31.51 9.97
C VAL A 51 -19.46 -32.79 10.37
N LYS A 52 -20.77 -32.72 10.40
CA LYS A 52 -21.70 -33.85 10.62
C LYS A 52 -22.57 -34.03 9.39
N GLU A 53 -23.44 -35.04 9.38
CA GLU A 53 -24.31 -35.35 8.26
C GLU A 53 -25.18 -34.14 7.83
N ASP A 54 -25.72 -33.41 8.80
CA ASP A 54 -26.69 -32.33 8.59
C ASP A 54 -26.20 -30.95 9.03
N SER A 55 -25.00 -30.82 9.58
CA SER A 55 -24.53 -29.59 10.18
C SER A 55 -23.00 -29.44 10.15
N CYS A 56 -22.53 -28.19 10.21
CA CYS A 56 -21.12 -27.86 10.31
C CYS A 56 -20.89 -26.74 11.33
N HIS A 57 -19.94 -26.93 12.22
CA HIS A 57 -19.49 -25.92 13.17
C HIS A 57 -18.06 -25.53 12.89
N ILE A 58 -17.85 -24.23 12.61
CA ILE A 58 -16.55 -23.61 12.35
C ILE A 58 -16.24 -22.62 13.48
N ILE A 59 -15.01 -22.67 13.98
CA ILE A 59 -14.47 -21.63 14.86
C ILE A 59 -13.19 -21.12 14.19
N ALA A 60 -13.15 -19.86 13.77
CA ALA A 60 -12.04 -19.34 12.97
C ALA A 60 -11.80 -17.83 13.17
N PRO A 61 -10.53 -17.39 13.16
CA PRO A 61 -10.16 -15.99 13.09
C PRO A 61 -10.31 -15.48 11.64
N THR A 62 -11.51 -15.05 11.26
CA THR A 62 -11.79 -14.57 9.87
C THR A 62 -12.18 -13.10 9.84
N GLN A 63 -11.81 -12.39 8.76
CA GLN A 63 -12.30 -11.04 8.45
C GLN A 63 -13.65 -11.05 7.72
N MET A 64 -14.08 -12.23 7.22
CA MET A 64 -15.29 -12.37 6.41
C MET A 64 -16.08 -13.64 6.79
N PRO A 65 -16.86 -13.62 7.87
CA PRO A 65 -17.60 -14.81 8.32
C PRO A 65 -18.62 -15.31 7.30
N SER A 66 -19.24 -14.42 6.52
CA SER A 66 -20.11 -14.81 5.40
C SER A 66 -19.34 -15.53 4.28
N GLY A 67 -18.07 -15.19 4.09
CA GLY A 67 -17.15 -15.89 3.18
C GLY A 67 -16.77 -17.26 3.71
N ALA A 68 -16.52 -17.39 5.02
CA ALA A 68 -16.23 -18.65 5.67
C ALA A 68 -17.40 -19.63 5.53
N SER A 69 -18.64 -19.16 5.75
CA SER A 69 -19.86 -19.97 5.55
C SER A 69 -20.00 -20.43 4.08
N ARG A 70 -19.71 -19.55 3.10
CA ARG A 70 -19.72 -19.96 1.68
C ARG A 70 -18.63 -20.98 1.36
N ALA A 71 -17.42 -20.80 1.88
CA ALA A 71 -16.32 -21.72 1.67
C ALA A 71 -16.60 -23.10 2.24
N ALA A 72 -17.13 -23.19 3.47
CA ALA A 72 -17.54 -24.43 4.08
C ALA A 72 -18.69 -25.10 3.32
N ALA A 73 -19.73 -24.36 2.90
CA ALA A 73 -20.83 -24.88 2.11
C ALA A 73 -20.35 -25.48 0.77
N ALA A 74 -19.43 -24.81 0.09
CA ALA A 74 -18.91 -25.25 -1.21
C ALA A 74 -18.19 -26.61 -1.13
N VAL A 75 -17.51 -26.92 -0.01
CA VAL A 75 -16.75 -28.17 0.14
C VAL A 75 -17.53 -29.27 0.84
N THR A 76 -18.49 -28.92 1.68
CA THR A 76 -19.29 -29.92 2.43
C THR A 76 -20.59 -30.33 1.72
N GLY A 77 -21.10 -29.47 0.82
CA GLY A 77 -22.41 -29.64 0.21
C GLY A 77 -23.59 -29.26 1.14
N LEU A 78 -23.32 -28.83 2.36
CA LEU A 78 -24.36 -28.44 3.32
C LEU A 78 -24.97 -27.07 2.95
N PRO A 79 -26.28 -26.87 3.18
CA PRO A 79 -26.90 -25.55 3.09
C PRO A 79 -26.27 -24.59 4.10
N ARG A 80 -26.17 -23.30 3.72
CA ARG A 80 -25.48 -22.29 4.55
C ARG A 80 -26.12 -22.06 5.92
N GLU A 81 -27.42 -22.23 6.02
CA GLU A 81 -28.19 -22.17 7.26
C GLU A 81 -27.81 -23.25 8.28
N ASN A 82 -27.22 -24.36 7.81
CA ASN A 82 -26.73 -25.45 8.65
C ASN A 82 -25.27 -25.28 9.03
N ILE A 83 -24.63 -24.15 8.66
CA ILE A 83 -23.21 -23.87 8.96
C ILE A 83 -23.15 -22.74 9.98
N ARG A 84 -22.73 -23.07 11.17
CA ARG A 84 -22.45 -22.12 12.25
C ARG A 84 -21.00 -21.64 12.18
N ILE A 85 -20.80 -20.31 12.18
CA ILE A 85 -19.48 -19.68 12.25
C ILE A 85 -19.36 -18.92 13.57
N ASP A 86 -18.44 -19.32 14.42
CA ASP A 86 -18.03 -18.58 15.61
C ASP A 86 -16.68 -17.91 15.32
N MET A 87 -16.64 -16.58 15.40
CA MET A 87 -15.41 -15.81 15.19
C MET A 87 -14.61 -15.73 16.49
N THR A 88 -13.30 -15.96 16.38
CA THR A 88 -12.35 -15.66 17.46
C THR A 88 -11.74 -14.27 17.29
N ARG A 89 -10.98 -13.80 18.27
CA ARG A 89 -10.04 -12.70 18.07
C ARG A 89 -9.00 -13.12 17.06
N VAL A 90 -8.47 -12.14 16.32
CA VAL A 90 -7.54 -12.35 15.20
C VAL A 90 -6.16 -11.87 15.63
N GLY A 91 -5.16 -12.72 15.55
CA GLY A 91 -3.75 -12.41 15.84
C GLY A 91 -3.01 -11.80 14.64
N GLY A 92 -3.67 -10.87 13.96
CA GLY A 92 -3.25 -10.24 12.71
C GLY A 92 -3.95 -10.85 11.50
N ALA A 93 -4.28 -10.00 10.53
CA ALA A 93 -4.93 -10.44 9.29
C ALA A 93 -4.44 -9.67 8.07
N PHE A 94 -4.46 -8.33 8.10
CA PHE A 94 -3.95 -7.42 7.06
C PHE A 94 -4.53 -7.65 5.65
N GLY A 95 -5.69 -8.34 5.57
CA GLY A 95 -6.32 -8.76 4.31
C GLY A 95 -6.24 -10.27 4.04
N ARG A 96 -5.29 -11.01 4.63
CA ARG A 96 -5.13 -12.46 4.42
C ARG A 96 -6.39 -13.24 4.73
N ARG A 97 -7.09 -12.88 5.80
CA ARG A 97 -8.27 -13.58 6.29
C ARG A 97 -9.59 -13.12 5.65
N LEU A 98 -9.53 -12.31 4.59
CA LEU A 98 -10.63 -12.10 3.65
C LEU A 98 -10.88 -13.34 2.78
N THR A 99 -9.82 -14.13 2.52
CA THR A 99 -9.87 -15.43 1.85
C THR A 99 -9.96 -16.53 2.91
N ASN A 100 -10.92 -17.44 2.75
CA ASN A 100 -11.24 -18.48 3.73
C ASN A 100 -10.84 -19.87 3.25
N ASP A 101 -9.71 -20.01 2.59
CA ASP A 101 -9.12 -21.26 2.09
C ASP A 101 -8.84 -22.25 3.24
N TYR A 102 -8.22 -21.79 4.33
CA TYR A 102 -7.96 -22.58 5.54
C TYR A 102 -9.24 -23.09 6.23
N VAL A 103 -10.37 -22.38 6.06
CA VAL A 103 -11.68 -22.86 6.55
C VAL A 103 -12.18 -23.99 5.67
N ALA A 104 -12.07 -23.86 4.35
CA ALA A 104 -12.42 -24.93 3.43
C ALA A 104 -11.59 -26.20 3.67
N GLU A 105 -10.28 -26.05 3.86
CA GLU A 105 -9.39 -27.18 4.18
C GLU A 105 -9.80 -27.91 5.47
N ALA A 106 -10.03 -27.17 6.56
CA ALA A 106 -10.44 -27.76 7.82
C ALA A 106 -11.79 -28.50 7.71
N ALA A 107 -12.76 -27.90 6.99
CA ALA A 107 -14.06 -28.49 6.75
C ALA A 107 -13.96 -29.79 5.91
N MET A 108 -13.16 -29.77 4.84
CA MET A 108 -12.92 -30.96 4.00
C MET A 108 -12.31 -32.11 4.79
N VAL A 109 -11.28 -31.82 5.59
CA VAL A 109 -10.62 -32.85 6.42
C VAL A 109 -11.59 -33.42 7.47
N SER A 110 -12.39 -32.55 8.11
CA SER A 110 -13.41 -32.98 9.08
C SER A 110 -14.48 -33.87 8.43
N GLN A 111 -14.96 -33.51 7.25
CA GLN A 111 -15.94 -34.30 6.50
C GLN A 111 -15.40 -35.67 6.11
N GLN A 112 -14.17 -35.74 5.62
CA GLN A 112 -13.55 -36.98 5.17
C GLN A 112 -13.22 -37.95 6.32
N THR A 113 -12.83 -37.41 7.46
CA THR A 113 -12.44 -38.23 8.63
C THR A 113 -13.59 -38.53 9.56
N GLY A 114 -14.66 -37.75 9.54
CA GLY A 114 -15.77 -37.81 10.51
C GLY A 114 -15.40 -37.27 11.91
N TRP A 115 -14.24 -36.63 12.06
CA TRP A 115 -13.73 -36.10 13.31
C TRP A 115 -13.80 -34.58 13.39
N PRO A 116 -13.91 -33.99 14.60
CA PRO A 116 -13.59 -32.59 14.79
C PRO A 116 -12.10 -32.36 14.55
N ILE A 117 -11.77 -31.34 13.76
CA ILE A 117 -10.40 -31.02 13.30
C ILE A 117 -9.99 -29.65 13.80
N GLN A 118 -8.78 -29.55 14.36
CA GLN A 118 -8.06 -28.31 14.56
C GLN A 118 -6.95 -28.23 13.51
N LEU A 119 -7.17 -27.44 12.46
CA LEU A 119 -6.15 -27.13 11.47
C LEU A 119 -5.28 -25.99 11.98
N VAL A 120 -3.96 -26.12 11.86
CA VAL A 120 -3.00 -25.03 12.09
C VAL A 120 -1.92 -25.13 11.03
N TRP A 121 -1.74 -24.05 10.25
CA TRP A 121 -0.64 -23.97 9.30
C TRP A 121 0.68 -23.70 10.01
N THR A 122 1.77 -24.23 9.48
CA THR A 122 3.10 -23.79 9.89
C THR A 122 3.37 -22.39 9.33
N ARG A 123 4.41 -21.72 9.82
CA ARG A 123 4.83 -20.44 9.23
C ARG A 123 5.24 -20.60 7.78
N GLU A 124 5.85 -21.70 7.44
CA GLU A 124 6.27 -22.05 6.08
C GLU A 124 5.08 -22.24 5.14
N ASP A 125 3.99 -22.83 5.63
CA ASP A 125 2.75 -22.98 4.87
C ASP A 125 2.13 -21.60 4.63
N ASP A 126 2.05 -20.77 5.67
CA ASP A 126 1.44 -19.43 5.64
C ASP A 126 2.16 -18.51 4.63
N VAL A 127 3.49 -18.51 4.62
CA VAL A 127 4.26 -17.66 3.70
C VAL A 127 4.23 -18.17 2.26
N LYS A 128 4.26 -19.49 2.03
CA LYS A 128 4.33 -20.07 0.69
C LYS A 128 2.98 -20.19 -0.01
N ASN A 129 1.88 -20.21 0.73
CA ASN A 129 0.53 -20.36 0.21
C ASN A 129 -0.34 -19.12 0.48
N ASP A 130 0.28 -17.97 0.53
CA ASP A 130 -0.41 -16.69 0.72
C ASP A 130 -1.07 -16.18 -0.58
N PHE A 131 -1.97 -15.22 -0.42
CA PHE A 131 -2.54 -14.40 -1.49
C PHE A 131 -1.82 -13.05 -1.49
N TYR A 132 -0.70 -13.00 -2.20
CA TYR A 132 0.25 -11.90 -2.14
C TYR A 132 -0.33 -10.57 -2.66
N ARG A 133 0.08 -9.44 -2.05
CA ARG A 133 -0.09 -8.14 -2.68
C ARG A 133 0.60 -8.18 -4.06
N PRO A 134 -0.08 -7.77 -5.14
CA PRO A 134 0.53 -7.70 -6.46
C PRO A 134 1.81 -6.86 -6.48
N GLY A 135 2.83 -7.36 -7.16
CA GLY A 135 3.98 -6.57 -7.57
C GLY A 135 3.69 -5.87 -8.88
N GLY A 136 4.36 -4.76 -9.15
CA GLY A 136 4.14 -3.99 -10.36
C GLY A 136 5.34 -3.16 -10.79
N LEU A 137 5.37 -2.85 -12.08
CA LEU A 137 6.26 -1.87 -12.67
C LEU A 137 5.42 -0.68 -13.12
N HIS A 138 5.71 0.49 -12.57
CA HIS A 138 5.05 1.74 -12.89
C HIS A 138 5.97 2.63 -13.72
N GLU A 139 5.43 3.24 -14.76
CA GLU A 139 6.09 4.34 -15.48
C GLU A 139 5.26 5.60 -15.25
N MET A 140 5.94 6.63 -14.75
CA MET A 140 5.35 7.94 -14.45
C MET A 140 5.93 8.97 -15.38
N GLN A 141 5.09 9.85 -15.93
CA GLN A 141 5.55 11.02 -16.68
C GLN A 141 4.71 12.24 -16.27
N ALA A 142 5.36 13.40 -16.26
CA ALA A 142 4.68 14.68 -16.08
C ALA A 142 5.28 15.72 -17.01
N GLY A 143 4.41 16.55 -17.57
CA GLY A 143 4.77 17.77 -18.27
C GLY A 143 4.70 18.95 -17.32
N VAL A 144 5.68 19.82 -17.35
CA VAL A 144 5.78 21.02 -16.51
C VAL A 144 6.02 22.23 -17.41
N ASP A 145 5.32 23.33 -17.15
CA ASP A 145 5.50 24.60 -17.86
C ASP A 145 6.67 25.41 -17.30
N SER A 146 6.96 26.57 -17.93
CA SER A 146 8.05 27.47 -17.54
C SER A 146 7.91 28.04 -16.13
N ASP A 147 6.72 28.09 -15.59
CA ASP A 147 6.42 28.62 -14.25
C ASP A 147 6.50 27.52 -13.17
N GLY A 148 6.76 26.26 -13.59
CA GLY A 148 6.85 25.09 -12.70
C GLY A 148 5.51 24.42 -12.43
N GLY A 149 4.44 24.81 -13.13
CA GLY A 149 3.11 24.21 -13.04
C GLY A 149 3.04 22.85 -13.74
N VAL A 150 2.41 21.86 -13.12
CA VAL A 150 2.21 20.53 -13.71
C VAL A 150 1.02 20.59 -14.67
N THR A 151 1.28 20.48 -15.96
CA THR A 151 0.29 20.62 -17.04
C THR A 151 -0.25 19.29 -17.55
N ALA A 152 0.51 18.21 -17.40
CA ALA A 152 0.11 16.87 -17.81
C ALA A 152 0.69 15.80 -16.88
N TRP A 153 -0.02 14.69 -16.74
CA TRP A 153 0.38 13.58 -15.88
C TRP A 153 -0.05 12.24 -16.44
N THR A 154 0.82 11.26 -16.42
CA THR A 154 0.42 9.87 -16.72
C THR A 154 1.05 8.87 -15.76
N GLN A 155 0.29 7.81 -15.49
CA GLN A 155 0.76 6.61 -14.82
C GLN A 155 0.43 5.40 -15.69
N ARG A 156 1.45 4.62 -16.03
CA ARG A 156 1.36 3.37 -16.78
C ARG A 156 1.77 2.23 -15.84
N LEU A 157 0.88 1.28 -15.59
CA LEU A 157 1.11 0.19 -14.64
C LEU A 157 1.06 -1.17 -15.33
N ALA A 158 2.18 -1.90 -15.28
CA ALA A 158 2.23 -3.33 -15.60
C ALA A 158 2.20 -4.17 -14.31
N SER A 159 1.09 -4.86 -14.05
CA SER A 159 0.86 -5.62 -12.82
C SER A 159 -0.06 -6.81 -13.04
N GLY A 160 -0.05 -7.75 -12.11
CA GLY A 160 -1.05 -8.83 -12.03
C GLY A 160 -2.24 -8.42 -11.17
N SER A 161 -3.45 -8.43 -11.74
CA SER A 161 -4.66 -8.12 -11.00
C SER A 161 -4.99 -9.16 -9.92
N LYS A 162 -5.39 -8.72 -8.72
CA LYS A 162 -5.99 -9.61 -7.71
C LYS A 162 -7.38 -10.12 -8.12
N TYR A 163 -8.02 -9.51 -9.12
CA TYR A 163 -9.29 -9.95 -9.67
C TYR A 163 -9.14 -11.00 -10.78
N TYR A 164 -7.94 -11.26 -11.25
CA TYR A 164 -7.67 -12.30 -12.24
C TYR A 164 -8.17 -13.66 -11.74
N ARG A 165 -8.95 -14.35 -12.57
CA ARG A 165 -9.67 -15.59 -12.24
C ARG A 165 -10.82 -15.43 -11.23
N ARG A 166 -11.22 -14.21 -10.88
CA ARG A 166 -12.44 -13.99 -10.11
C ARG A 166 -13.64 -14.34 -11.02
N PRO A 167 -14.59 -15.18 -10.55
CA PRO A 167 -15.79 -15.49 -11.35
C PRO A 167 -16.50 -14.22 -11.77
N ASN A 168 -16.90 -14.16 -13.04
CA ASN A 168 -17.65 -13.05 -13.66
C ASN A 168 -16.92 -11.70 -13.65
N MET A 169 -15.59 -11.67 -13.56
CA MET A 169 -14.79 -10.47 -13.74
C MET A 169 -14.33 -10.39 -15.20
N PRO A 170 -14.83 -9.42 -15.99
CA PRO A 170 -14.35 -9.19 -17.34
C PRO A 170 -12.87 -8.77 -17.35
N ASP A 171 -12.13 -9.17 -18.38
CA ASP A 171 -10.70 -8.85 -18.48
C ASP A 171 -10.44 -7.34 -18.58
N GLU A 172 -11.35 -6.59 -19.22
CA GLU A 172 -11.27 -5.13 -19.29
C GLU A 172 -11.44 -4.41 -17.95
N ASN A 173 -11.89 -5.10 -16.91
CA ASN A 173 -12.07 -4.56 -15.56
C ASN A 173 -10.99 -5.00 -14.57
N LEU A 174 -9.98 -5.75 -15.02
CA LEU A 174 -8.90 -6.25 -14.14
C LEU A 174 -8.07 -5.13 -13.51
N TRP A 175 -7.96 -3.98 -14.16
CA TRP A 175 -7.27 -2.80 -13.65
C TRP A 175 -7.87 -2.25 -12.34
N GLN A 176 -9.18 -2.42 -12.12
CA GLN A 176 -9.91 -1.87 -10.97
C GLN A 176 -9.38 -2.33 -9.60
N SER A 177 -8.57 -3.37 -9.59
CA SER A 177 -7.96 -3.85 -8.36
C SER A 177 -6.61 -3.20 -8.05
N GLU A 178 -6.00 -2.50 -9.02
CA GLU A 178 -4.62 -2.03 -8.95
C GLU A 178 -4.47 -0.52 -9.22
N LEU A 179 -5.45 0.10 -9.89
CA LEU A 179 -5.50 1.54 -10.16
C LEU A 179 -6.81 2.13 -9.66
N TYR A 180 -6.73 3.33 -9.13
CA TYR A 180 -7.88 4.13 -8.74
C TYR A 180 -7.84 5.44 -9.53
N PRO A 181 -8.72 5.61 -10.55
CA PRO A 181 -8.67 6.74 -11.46
C PRO A 181 -8.77 8.11 -10.78
N ASP A 182 -9.40 8.19 -9.61
CA ASP A 182 -9.55 9.45 -8.87
C ASP A 182 -8.44 9.74 -7.86
N ASP A 183 -7.40 8.87 -7.78
CA ASP A 183 -6.25 9.14 -6.92
C ASP A 183 -5.54 10.44 -7.35
N PHE A 184 -5.08 11.19 -6.35
CA PHE A 184 -4.24 12.38 -6.56
C PHE A 184 -3.06 12.06 -7.50
N PRO A 185 -2.73 12.91 -8.50
CA PRO A 185 -3.21 14.30 -8.69
C PRO A 185 -4.38 14.47 -9.69
N ARG A 186 -5.12 13.42 -10.04
CA ARG A 186 -6.32 13.59 -10.87
C ARG A 186 -7.30 14.61 -10.26
N ARG A 187 -8.16 15.21 -11.05
CA ARG A 187 -9.08 16.31 -10.70
C ARG A 187 -8.34 17.63 -10.36
N ILE A 188 -7.00 17.61 -10.37
CA ILE A 188 -6.14 18.78 -10.11
C ILE A 188 -5.32 19.08 -11.35
N VAL A 189 -4.68 18.06 -11.95
CA VAL A 189 -4.01 18.17 -13.25
C VAL A 189 -5.05 17.90 -14.33
N GLU A 190 -5.24 18.86 -15.24
CA GLU A 190 -6.30 18.80 -16.25
C GLU A 190 -6.07 17.69 -17.28
N ASN A 191 -4.82 17.54 -17.74
CA ASN A 191 -4.46 16.56 -18.78
C ASN A 191 -3.88 15.31 -18.10
N PHE A 192 -4.72 14.30 -17.94
CA PHE A 192 -4.39 13.15 -17.09
C PHE A 192 -4.70 11.83 -17.81
N ARG A 193 -3.72 10.91 -17.88
CA ARG A 193 -3.89 9.61 -18.55
C ARG A 193 -3.45 8.47 -17.66
N LEU A 194 -4.26 7.40 -17.59
CA LEU A 194 -3.91 6.12 -16.93
C LEU A 194 -3.94 4.98 -17.93
N GLU A 195 -2.91 4.13 -17.88
CA GLU A 195 -2.85 2.90 -18.67
C GLU A 195 -2.53 1.69 -17.78
N TYR A 196 -3.16 0.58 -18.12
CA TYR A 196 -2.96 -0.69 -17.44
C TYR A 196 -2.52 -1.81 -18.39
N PHE A 197 -1.54 -2.59 -17.94
CA PHE A 197 -1.00 -3.75 -18.65
C PHE A 197 -1.16 -4.98 -17.76
N HIS A 198 -2.17 -5.81 -18.06
CA HIS A 198 -2.40 -7.00 -17.27
C HIS A 198 -1.32 -8.07 -17.50
N ASN A 199 -0.66 -8.48 -16.43
CA ASN A 199 0.30 -9.59 -16.42
C ASN A 199 -0.35 -10.84 -15.80
N ALA A 200 -0.74 -11.79 -16.65
CA ALA A 200 -1.40 -13.04 -16.26
C ALA A 200 -0.42 -14.05 -15.67
N ILE A 201 0.09 -13.79 -14.48
CA ILE A 201 0.96 -14.74 -13.76
C ILE A 201 0.14 -15.70 -12.88
N GLY A 202 0.67 -16.91 -12.66
CA GLY A 202 0.01 -17.95 -11.87
C GLY A 202 0.07 -17.80 -10.35
N LEU A 203 0.78 -16.79 -9.82
CA LEU A 203 0.92 -16.56 -8.39
C LEU A 203 -0.41 -16.07 -7.79
N PRO A 204 -0.92 -16.67 -6.69
CA PRO A 204 -2.13 -16.19 -6.01
C PRO A 204 -1.95 -14.75 -5.53
N ARG A 205 -2.99 -13.93 -5.70
CA ARG A 205 -2.98 -12.50 -5.33
C ARG A 205 -4.19 -12.14 -4.51
N GLY A 206 -4.00 -11.24 -3.55
CA GLY A 206 -5.05 -10.81 -2.64
C GLY A 206 -4.88 -9.37 -2.15
N SER A 207 -5.77 -8.98 -1.27
CA SER A 207 -5.78 -7.66 -0.65
C SER A 207 -4.83 -7.63 0.53
N TRP A 208 -3.74 -6.89 0.40
CA TRP A 208 -2.85 -6.58 1.50
C TRP A 208 -3.10 -5.13 1.94
N ARG A 209 -3.04 -4.84 3.23
CA ARG A 209 -3.34 -3.56 3.91
C ARG A 209 -3.24 -2.33 3.01
N ALA A 210 -4.33 -1.60 2.81
CA ALA A 210 -4.52 -0.55 1.82
C ALA A 210 -4.23 -1.04 0.37
N PRO A 211 -5.03 -2.02 -0.14
CA PRO A 211 -4.79 -2.60 -1.46
C PRO A 211 -4.67 -1.54 -2.54
N ALA A 212 -3.69 -1.70 -3.43
CA ALA A 212 -3.23 -0.76 -4.44
C ALA A 212 -2.69 0.57 -3.88
N HIS A 213 -3.35 1.23 -2.92
CA HIS A 213 -2.91 2.52 -2.37
C HIS A 213 -1.48 2.48 -1.82
N THR A 214 -1.05 1.41 -1.15
CA THR A 214 0.32 1.30 -0.62
C THR A 214 1.37 1.34 -1.73
N ALA A 215 1.12 0.68 -2.87
CA ALA A 215 2.00 0.69 -4.02
C ALA A 215 1.92 2.03 -4.78
N ASN A 216 0.70 2.50 -5.06
CA ASN A 216 0.47 3.74 -5.81
C ASN A 216 0.99 4.96 -5.05
N ALA A 217 0.78 5.05 -3.73
CA ALA A 217 1.29 6.15 -2.93
C ALA A 217 2.83 6.21 -2.94
N PHE A 218 3.52 5.06 -2.87
CA PHE A 218 4.97 5.03 -3.01
C PHE A 218 5.40 5.68 -4.33
N VAL A 219 4.78 5.28 -5.43
CA VAL A 219 5.13 5.76 -6.77
C VAL A 219 4.78 7.24 -6.96
N ILE A 220 3.55 7.62 -6.64
CA ILE A 220 3.06 8.99 -6.83
C ILE A 220 3.84 9.98 -5.97
N GLN A 221 4.01 9.69 -4.68
CA GLN A 221 4.66 10.61 -3.75
C GLN A 221 6.17 10.68 -3.92
N SER A 222 6.83 9.59 -4.36
CA SER A 222 8.24 9.62 -4.75
C SER A 222 8.44 10.38 -6.06
N PHE A 223 7.54 10.21 -7.03
CA PHE A 223 7.61 10.93 -8.30
C PHE A 223 7.40 12.45 -8.12
N LEU A 224 6.49 12.88 -7.24
CA LEU A 224 6.33 14.29 -6.89
C LEU A 224 7.59 14.90 -6.26
N ASP A 225 8.31 14.13 -5.45
CA ASP A 225 9.58 14.58 -4.87
C ASP A 225 10.68 14.71 -5.93
N GLU A 226 10.75 13.76 -6.88
CA GLU A 226 11.65 13.86 -8.02
C GLU A 226 11.29 15.03 -8.94
N LEU A 227 10.00 15.23 -9.20
CA LEU A 227 9.51 16.34 -10.02
C LEU A 227 9.92 17.69 -9.44
N ALA A 228 9.72 17.88 -8.11
CA ALA A 228 10.16 19.08 -7.41
C ALA A 228 11.68 19.30 -7.54
N THR A 229 12.47 18.24 -7.41
CA THR A 229 13.93 18.32 -7.56
C THR A 229 14.35 18.72 -8.97
N GLU A 230 13.75 18.12 -10.00
CA GLU A 230 14.07 18.41 -11.42
C GLU A 230 13.67 19.82 -11.82
N THR A 231 12.62 20.38 -11.21
CA THR A 231 12.12 21.74 -11.49
C THR A 231 12.68 22.80 -10.53
N GLY A 232 13.54 22.38 -9.57
CA GLY A 232 14.15 23.29 -8.61
C GLY A 232 13.19 23.82 -7.54
N GLN A 233 12.05 23.16 -7.34
CA GLN A 233 11.04 23.52 -6.35
C GLN A 233 11.26 22.80 -5.02
N ASP A 234 10.74 23.35 -3.92
CA ASP A 234 10.69 22.65 -2.65
C ASP A 234 9.64 21.52 -2.71
N PRO A 235 9.97 20.27 -2.31
CA PRO A 235 9.05 19.14 -2.39
C PRO A 235 7.75 19.30 -1.60
N LEU A 236 7.76 19.99 -0.47
CA LEU A 236 6.54 20.28 0.28
C LEU A 236 5.72 21.35 -0.44
N GLN A 237 6.38 22.42 -0.92
CA GLN A 237 5.69 23.51 -1.58
C GLN A 237 5.01 23.05 -2.87
N LEU A 238 5.68 22.26 -3.72
CA LEU A 238 5.04 21.69 -4.92
C LEU A 238 3.74 20.92 -4.58
N ARG A 239 3.76 20.11 -3.52
CA ARG A 239 2.56 19.38 -3.07
C ARG A 239 1.45 20.32 -2.62
N LEU A 240 1.80 21.37 -1.87
CA LEU A 240 0.83 22.35 -1.37
C LEU A 240 0.23 23.17 -2.52
N ASP A 241 1.04 23.55 -3.50
CA ASP A 241 0.58 24.29 -4.68
C ASP A 241 -0.36 23.46 -5.55
N LEU A 242 -0.04 22.17 -5.77
CA LEU A 242 -0.93 21.25 -6.47
C LEU A 242 -2.23 21.00 -5.73
N LEU A 243 -2.17 20.74 -4.42
CA LEU A 243 -3.37 20.50 -3.61
C LEU A 243 -4.26 21.74 -3.55
N GLY A 244 -3.65 22.93 -3.45
CA GLY A 244 -4.35 24.20 -3.43
C GLY A 244 -5.23 24.39 -2.19
N GLU A 245 -6.31 25.15 -2.37
CA GLU A 245 -7.25 25.47 -1.30
C GLU A 245 -8.17 24.29 -0.95
N GLU A 246 -8.76 24.34 0.24
CA GLU A 246 -9.73 23.35 0.71
C GLU A 246 -10.99 23.35 -0.16
N ARG A 247 -11.32 22.19 -0.71
CA ARG A 247 -12.50 21.94 -1.54
C ARG A 247 -12.83 20.47 -1.61
N GLU A 248 -14.07 20.14 -1.93
CA GLU A 248 -14.47 18.76 -2.19
C GLU A 248 -14.36 18.46 -3.70
N LEU A 249 -13.62 17.44 -4.03
CA LEU A 249 -13.51 16.86 -5.36
C LEU A 249 -14.24 15.53 -5.39
N GLU A 250 -14.91 15.21 -6.50
CA GLU A 250 -15.54 13.90 -6.69
C GLU A 250 -14.50 12.77 -6.64
N TYR A 251 -14.88 11.67 -5.99
CA TYR A 251 -14.05 10.48 -5.88
C TYR A 251 -14.93 9.23 -6.00
N ASP A 252 -14.92 8.61 -7.18
CA ASP A 252 -15.78 7.47 -7.52
C ASP A 252 -15.18 6.11 -7.11
N GLY A 253 -13.96 6.12 -6.59
CA GLY A 253 -13.21 4.93 -6.24
C GLY A 253 -13.43 4.45 -4.80
N HIS A 254 -12.46 3.72 -4.30
CA HIS A 254 -12.43 3.24 -2.93
C HIS A 254 -12.16 4.38 -1.94
N GLY A 255 -13.13 4.80 -1.19
CA GLY A 255 -12.88 5.73 -0.10
C GLY A 255 -13.91 6.80 0.10
N GLY A 256 -14.99 6.71 -0.57
CA GLY A 256 -16.10 7.62 -0.34
C GLY A 256 -16.39 8.50 -1.55
N PRO A 257 -17.41 9.35 -1.46
CA PRO A 257 -17.86 10.13 -2.61
C PRO A 257 -16.97 11.33 -2.92
N THR A 258 -16.09 11.74 -1.99
CA THR A 258 -15.29 12.97 -2.15
C THR A 258 -13.87 12.83 -1.60
N PHE A 259 -12.97 13.60 -2.21
CA PHE A 259 -11.60 13.83 -1.75
C PHE A 259 -11.42 15.33 -1.45
N ASN A 260 -10.92 15.66 -0.27
CA ASN A 260 -10.62 17.03 0.12
C ASN A 260 -9.10 17.28 0.18
N PRO A 261 -8.51 17.96 -0.83
CA PRO A 261 -7.07 18.22 -0.88
C PRO A 261 -6.59 19.10 0.28
N GLY A 262 -7.43 19.96 0.83
CA GLY A 262 -7.10 20.80 1.99
C GLY A 262 -6.80 19.97 3.25
N ARG A 263 -7.46 18.82 3.42
CA ARG A 263 -7.17 17.91 4.54
C ARG A 263 -5.78 17.27 4.41
N VAL A 264 -5.35 16.90 3.19
CA VAL A 264 -3.97 16.44 2.95
C VAL A 264 -2.97 17.57 3.23
N SER A 265 -3.25 18.79 2.73
CA SER A 265 -2.40 19.96 2.96
C SER A 265 -2.21 20.26 4.44
N ARG A 266 -3.29 20.19 5.25
CA ARG A 266 -3.22 20.38 6.72
C ARG A 266 -2.29 19.37 7.37
N LEU A 267 -2.41 18.08 6.99
CA LEU A 267 -1.57 17.00 7.53
C LEU A 267 -0.10 17.16 7.13
N LEU A 268 0.17 17.49 5.86
CA LEU A 268 1.53 17.73 5.38
C LEU A 268 2.19 18.90 6.12
N LYS A 269 1.49 20.03 6.28
CA LYS A 269 1.97 21.18 7.06
C LYS A 269 2.20 20.80 8.52
N PHE A 270 1.29 20.01 9.11
CA PHE A 270 1.42 19.57 10.50
C PHE A 270 2.67 18.70 10.72
N VAL A 271 2.90 17.67 9.90
CA VAL A 271 4.08 16.82 10.06
C VAL A 271 5.37 17.55 9.72
N ALA A 272 5.34 18.49 8.75
CA ALA A 272 6.47 19.32 8.39
C ALA A 272 6.88 20.25 9.54
N ASP A 273 5.92 20.92 10.20
CA ASP A 273 6.18 21.75 11.38
C ASP A 273 6.78 20.91 12.51
N ARG A 274 6.18 19.78 12.82
CA ARG A 274 6.62 18.90 13.93
C ARG A 274 7.99 18.28 13.73
N ILE A 275 8.41 18.03 12.50
CA ILE A 275 9.74 17.47 12.19
C ILE A 275 10.79 18.57 11.97
N ASP A 276 10.41 19.85 12.10
CA ASP A 276 11.24 21.01 11.76
C ASP A 276 11.71 20.95 10.27
N TYR A 277 10.81 20.70 9.33
CA TYR A 277 11.13 20.69 7.89
C TYR A 277 11.76 22.03 7.46
N GLY A 278 12.74 21.98 6.56
CA GLY A 278 13.49 23.18 6.12
C GLY A 278 14.61 23.62 7.05
N LYS A 279 14.69 23.10 8.28
CA LYS A 279 15.81 23.36 9.18
C LYS A 279 17.07 22.65 8.68
N LYS A 280 18.21 23.35 8.71
CA LYS A 280 19.49 22.78 8.27
C LYS A 280 19.85 21.56 9.10
N ARG A 281 20.21 20.46 8.44
CA ARG A 281 20.70 19.21 9.05
C ARG A 281 22.19 19.03 8.87
N SER A 282 22.75 18.11 9.64
CA SER A 282 24.13 17.64 9.47
C SER A 282 24.30 16.91 8.13
N ALA A 283 25.52 16.83 7.61
CA ALA A 283 25.80 16.03 6.42
C ALA A 283 25.39 14.56 6.66
N GLY A 284 24.75 13.97 5.67
CA GLY A 284 24.22 12.60 5.76
C GLY A 284 22.87 12.48 6.45
N THR A 285 22.30 13.58 6.98
CA THR A 285 20.95 13.58 7.58
C THR A 285 19.98 14.30 6.65
N GLY A 286 18.79 13.70 6.43
CA GLY A 286 17.76 14.23 5.56
C GLY A 286 16.36 14.03 6.11
N VAL A 287 15.42 14.87 5.64
CA VAL A 287 14.01 14.78 5.97
C VAL A 287 13.21 14.58 4.69
N GLY A 288 12.29 13.62 4.72
CA GLY A 288 11.32 13.38 3.64
C GLY A 288 9.92 13.27 4.19
N LEU A 289 8.95 13.64 3.39
CA LEU A 289 7.54 13.62 3.74
C LEU A 289 6.67 13.09 2.61
N ALA A 290 5.49 12.59 2.97
CA ALA A 290 4.44 12.18 2.04
C ALA A 290 3.08 12.25 2.72
N GLY A 291 2.03 12.49 1.93
CA GLY A 291 0.64 12.44 2.38
C GLY A 291 -0.23 11.69 1.39
N HIS A 292 -1.25 11.00 1.87
CA HIS A 292 -2.15 10.22 1.00
C HIS A 292 -3.57 10.16 1.56
N PHE A 293 -4.53 10.05 0.65
CA PHE A 293 -5.94 9.77 0.91
C PHE A 293 -6.22 8.29 0.65
N THR A 294 -6.93 7.63 1.56
CA THR A 294 -7.24 6.20 1.43
C THR A 294 -8.54 5.88 2.18
N PHE A 295 -9.52 5.32 1.50
CA PHE A 295 -10.77 4.84 2.13
C PHE A 295 -11.49 5.88 3.00
N GLY A 296 -11.55 7.11 2.52
CA GLY A 296 -12.23 8.22 3.20
C GLY A 296 -11.41 8.92 4.28
N GLY A 297 -10.20 8.44 4.59
CA GLY A 297 -9.31 9.02 5.57
C GLY A 297 -8.00 9.54 4.97
N TYR A 298 -7.27 10.32 5.74
CA TYR A 298 -6.07 11.03 5.31
C TYR A 298 -4.92 10.73 6.28
N ALA A 299 -3.72 10.52 5.76
CA ALA A 299 -2.53 10.40 6.60
C ALA A 299 -1.34 11.11 5.97
N ALA A 300 -0.43 11.57 6.80
CA ALA A 300 0.87 12.08 6.38
C ALA A 300 1.97 11.58 7.33
N HIS A 301 3.14 11.35 6.76
CA HIS A 301 4.36 10.98 7.49
C HIS A 301 5.49 11.90 7.11
N ALA A 302 6.35 12.16 8.08
CA ALA A 302 7.65 12.75 7.89
C ALA A 302 8.70 11.89 8.61
N PHE A 303 9.79 11.59 7.92
CA PHE A 303 10.93 10.85 8.44
C PHE A 303 12.16 11.74 8.44
N GLU A 304 12.94 11.68 9.53
CA GLU A 304 14.32 12.13 9.57
C GLU A 304 15.20 10.89 9.61
N VAL A 305 16.17 10.82 8.72
CA VAL A 305 17.08 9.67 8.60
C VAL A 305 18.52 10.13 8.50
N THR A 306 19.42 9.28 8.95
CA THR A 306 20.86 9.42 8.70
C THR A 306 21.33 8.27 7.80
N VAL A 307 22.07 8.62 6.75
CA VAL A 307 22.82 7.69 5.91
C VAL A 307 24.30 7.95 6.15
N ASP A 308 24.99 6.96 6.71
CA ASP A 308 26.42 7.10 7.00
C ASP A 308 27.29 6.98 5.73
N LYS A 309 28.58 7.20 5.87
CA LYS A 309 29.56 7.10 4.75
C LYS A 309 29.64 5.71 4.10
N ASN A 310 29.14 4.67 4.74
CA ASN A 310 29.09 3.31 4.21
C ASN A 310 27.73 2.97 3.59
N GLY A 311 26.79 3.93 3.56
CA GLY A 311 25.44 3.72 3.08
C GLY A 311 24.51 3.02 4.08
N GLU A 312 24.90 2.94 5.37
CA GLU A 312 24.03 2.38 6.40
C GLU A 312 22.94 3.38 6.78
N LEU A 313 21.70 2.92 6.72
CA LEU A 313 20.49 3.71 7.01
C LEU A 313 20.11 3.61 8.49
N SER A 314 19.91 4.75 9.14
CA SER A 314 19.27 4.88 10.44
C SER A 314 18.04 5.76 10.32
N ILE A 315 16.93 5.35 10.93
CA ILE A 315 15.76 6.19 11.10
C ILE A 315 15.87 6.88 12.46
N ASP A 316 15.99 8.20 12.45
CA ASP A 316 16.29 8.97 13.67
C ASP A 316 15.02 9.49 14.34
N ARG A 317 14.03 9.90 13.52
CA ARG A 317 12.76 10.47 13.99
C ARG A 317 11.63 10.18 13.03
N ILE A 318 10.44 9.95 13.57
CA ILE A 318 9.20 9.78 12.80
C ILE A 318 8.13 10.70 13.38
N VAL A 319 7.44 11.43 12.49
CA VAL A 319 6.21 12.14 12.82
C VAL A 319 5.12 11.63 11.90
N ALA A 320 4.08 11.04 12.47
CA ALA A 320 2.93 10.51 11.76
C ALA A 320 1.66 11.22 12.21
N ALA A 321 0.82 11.62 11.27
CA ALA A 321 -0.47 12.25 11.56
C ALA A 321 -1.59 11.61 10.74
N ILE A 322 -2.76 11.48 11.35
CA ILE A 322 -3.97 10.90 10.76
C ILE A 322 -5.17 11.79 10.99
N ASP A 323 -5.99 11.94 9.95
CA ASP A 323 -7.31 12.56 10.00
C ASP A 323 -8.34 11.54 9.48
N CYS A 324 -9.11 10.99 10.41
CA CYS A 324 -10.17 10.02 10.15
C CYS A 324 -11.57 10.63 10.43
N GLY A 325 -11.70 11.97 10.44
CA GLY A 325 -12.86 12.66 10.95
C GLY A 325 -12.92 12.58 12.47
N TYR A 326 -14.09 12.35 13.03
CA TYR A 326 -14.25 12.18 14.46
C TYR A 326 -13.66 10.85 14.95
N ALA A 327 -12.63 10.91 15.77
CA ALA A 327 -11.98 9.74 16.33
C ALA A 327 -12.79 9.18 17.51
N VAL A 328 -13.65 8.19 17.26
CA VAL A 328 -14.50 7.55 18.26
C VAL A 328 -13.69 6.91 19.40
N HIS A 329 -12.52 6.35 19.07
CA HIS A 329 -11.62 5.71 20.03
C HIS A 329 -10.17 6.13 19.75
N PRO A 330 -9.70 7.30 20.22
CA PRO A 330 -8.39 7.87 19.88
C PRO A 330 -7.21 6.92 20.10
N ASN A 331 -7.18 6.20 21.22
CA ASN A 331 -6.08 5.23 21.50
C ASN A 331 -6.02 4.09 20.47
N ALA A 332 -7.18 3.64 19.96
CA ALA A 332 -7.19 2.62 18.91
C ALA A 332 -6.73 3.20 17.56
N VAL A 333 -7.09 4.44 17.27
CA VAL A 333 -6.61 5.16 16.08
C VAL A 333 -5.09 5.32 16.14
N GLU A 334 -4.55 5.76 17.28
CA GLU A 334 -3.11 5.86 17.52
C GLU A 334 -2.40 4.53 17.33
N ALA A 335 -2.90 3.45 17.93
CA ALA A 335 -2.32 2.11 17.80
C ALA A 335 -2.35 1.61 16.34
N GLN A 336 -3.40 1.93 15.58
CA GLN A 336 -3.48 1.59 14.15
C GLN A 336 -2.45 2.37 13.32
N LEU A 337 -2.24 3.66 13.60
CA LEU A 337 -1.24 4.47 12.91
C LEU A 337 0.19 4.02 13.24
N GLN A 338 0.48 3.72 14.51
CA GLN A 338 1.76 3.14 14.93
C GLN A 338 2.04 1.81 14.21
N GLY A 339 1.08 0.89 14.24
CA GLY A 339 1.19 -0.40 13.57
C GLY A 339 1.35 -0.28 12.06
N ALA A 340 0.63 0.65 11.43
CA ALA A 340 0.74 0.92 9.99
C ALA A 340 2.13 1.47 9.61
N THR A 341 2.68 2.35 10.44
CA THR A 341 4.02 2.92 10.22
C THR A 341 5.09 1.83 10.30
N ILE A 342 5.06 1.00 11.34
CA ILE A 342 6.03 -0.10 11.53
C ILE A 342 5.93 -1.13 10.39
N ASP A 343 4.73 -1.49 10.01
CA ASP A 343 4.45 -2.40 8.90
C ASP A 343 4.97 -1.85 7.57
N GLY A 344 4.68 -0.56 7.29
CA GLY A 344 5.18 0.15 6.11
C GLY A 344 6.71 0.26 6.05
N ILE A 345 7.39 0.46 7.18
CA ILE A 345 8.86 0.40 7.26
C ILE A 345 9.36 -1.00 6.88
N GLY A 346 8.73 -2.07 7.42
CA GLY A 346 9.10 -3.44 7.09
C GLY A 346 9.02 -3.72 5.60
N VAL A 347 7.91 -3.30 4.96
CA VAL A 347 7.71 -3.43 3.51
C VAL A 347 8.73 -2.61 2.73
N ALA A 348 8.98 -1.37 3.14
CA ALA A 348 9.92 -0.50 2.44
C ALA A 348 11.36 -1.04 2.51
N VAL A 349 11.77 -1.59 3.67
CA VAL A 349 13.18 -1.93 3.91
C VAL A 349 13.54 -3.32 3.38
N GLY A 350 12.67 -4.35 3.53
CA GLY A 350 13.14 -5.70 3.28
C GLY A 350 12.13 -6.77 2.87
N GLN A 351 10.81 -6.44 2.77
CA GLN A 351 9.81 -7.46 2.46
C GLN A 351 9.62 -7.63 0.95
N GLU A 352 9.96 -8.81 0.47
CA GLU A 352 9.77 -9.20 -0.93
C GLU A 352 9.48 -10.69 -1.04
N ILE A 353 8.51 -11.05 -1.87
CA ILE A 353 8.26 -12.42 -2.31
C ILE A 353 8.82 -12.59 -3.71
N THR A 354 9.75 -13.52 -3.86
CA THR A 354 10.35 -13.90 -5.14
C THR A 354 9.99 -15.32 -5.55
N VAL A 355 9.86 -15.54 -6.85
CA VAL A 355 9.51 -16.85 -7.42
C VAL A 355 10.64 -17.35 -8.30
N ARG A 356 11.04 -18.59 -8.09
CA ARG A 356 12.02 -19.28 -8.95
C ARG A 356 11.50 -20.66 -9.30
N ASN A 357 11.46 -20.98 -10.60
CA ASN A 357 10.97 -22.26 -11.12
C ASN A 357 9.55 -22.60 -10.59
N GLY A 358 8.65 -21.61 -10.60
CA GLY A 358 7.26 -21.78 -10.14
C GLY A 358 7.08 -21.90 -8.61
N ARG A 359 8.12 -21.68 -7.82
CA ARG A 359 8.07 -21.81 -6.35
C ARG A 359 8.48 -20.52 -5.67
N VAL A 360 7.72 -20.13 -4.65
CA VAL A 360 8.06 -19.03 -3.74
C VAL A 360 9.34 -19.39 -2.98
N ARG A 361 10.25 -18.46 -2.89
CA ARG A 361 11.58 -18.65 -2.26
C ARG A 361 11.57 -18.38 -0.77
N GLN A 362 10.79 -17.40 -0.34
CA GLN A 362 10.63 -17.03 1.07
C GLN A 362 9.80 -18.09 1.78
N SER A 363 10.11 -18.28 3.06
CA SER A 363 9.43 -19.31 3.85
C SER A 363 9.19 -18.91 5.32
N ASN A 364 10.02 -18.05 5.90
CA ASN A 364 9.94 -17.71 7.30
C ASN A 364 10.67 -16.38 7.58
N PHE A 365 10.72 -15.92 8.82
CA PHE A 365 11.33 -14.65 9.27
C PHE A 365 12.82 -14.49 8.93
N HIS A 366 13.55 -15.57 8.66
CA HIS A 366 14.95 -15.51 8.28
C HIS A 366 15.18 -15.00 6.83
N ASN A 367 14.18 -15.16 5.96
CA ASN A 367 14.28 -14.75 4.55
C ASN A 367 13.07 -13.93 4.07
N TYR A 368 12.17 -13.58 4.99
CA TYR A 368 11.12 -12.57 4.85
C TYR A 368 11.07 -11.77 6.14
N PRO A 369 11.95 -10.76 6.29
CA PRO A 369 12.13 -10.06 7.57
C PRO A 369 10.96 -9.10 7.85
N LEU A 370 10.51 -9.10 9.10
CA LEU A 370 9.65 -8.02 9.63
C LEU A 370 10.52 -6.94 10.26
N ALA A 371 10.00 -5.72 10.33
CA ALA A 371 10.66 -4.64 11.05
C ALA A 371 10.96 -5.05 12.50
N ARG A 372 12.17 -4.78 12.96
CA ARG A 372 12.63 -5.08 14.32
C ARG A 372 12.60 -3.84 15.18
N ILE A 373 12.42 -4.01 16.48
CA ILE A 373 12.36 -2.90 17.45
C ILE A 373 13.58 -1.97 17.36
N ALA A 374 14.76 -2.52 17.06
CA ALA A 374 15.98 -1.74 16.89
C ALA A 374 16.00 -0.85 15.61
N GLN A 375 15.08 -1.06 14.68
CA GLN A 375 14.96 -0.27 13.45
C GLN A 375 13.97 0.90 13.62
N ILE A 376 13.26 0.94 14.75
CA ILE A 376 12.27 1.98 15.03
C ILE A 376 12.91 2.98 16.00
N PRO A 377 12.90 4.27 15.69
CA PRO A 377 13.48 5.29 16.56
C PRO A 377 12.68 5.45 17.86
N THR A 378 13.33 5.90 18.92
CA THR A 378 12.65 6.27 20.16
C THR A 378 11.83 7.55 20.02
N ASP A 379 12.23 8.49 19.14
CA ASP A 379 11.43 9.66 18.78
C ASP A 379 10.45 9.31 17.64
N PHE A 380 9.38 8.60 18.03
CA PHE A 380 8.27 8.25 17.16
C PHE A 380 6.99 8.89 17.68
N GLN A 381 6.57 9.95 17.02
CA GLN A 381 5.41 10.75 17.39
C GLN A 381 4.22 10.37 16.50
N VAL A 382 3.07 10.11 17.13
CA VAL A 382 1.81 9.81 16.45
C VAL A 382 0.77 10.84 16.89
N HIS A 383 0.07 11.42 15.91
CA HIS A 383 -0.91 12.46 16.14
C HIS A 383 -2.24 12.13 15.46
N VAL A 384 -3.29 12.07 16.27
CA VAL A 384 -4.67 11.95 15.80
C VAL A 384 -5.26 13.33 15.72
N LEU A 385 -5.48 13.85 14.53
CA LEU A 385 -6.13 15.13 14.31
C LEU A 385 -7.64 14.89 14.29
N ASN A 386 -8.30 15.26 15.37
CA ASN A 386 -9.72 14.99 15.58
C ASN A 386 -10.56 16.18 15.09
N TYR A 387 -11.37 15.95 14.07
CA TYR A 387 -12.28 16.94 13.50
C TYR A 387 -13.73 16.49 13.66
N ASP A 388 -14.67 17.44 13.64
CA ASP A 388 -16.11 17.17 13.67
C ASP A 388 -16.63 16.80 12.26
N GLU A 389 -16.07 15.71 11.74
CA GLU A 389 -16.33 15.16 10.43
C GLU A 389 -16.82 13.71 10.56
N THR A 390 -17.45 13.17 9.53
CA THR A 390 -17.89 11.76 9.52
C THR A 390 -16.72 10.82 9.79
N PRO A 391 -16.83 9.91 10.79
CA PRO A 391 -15.80 8.93 11.08
C PRO A 391 -15.53 7.99 9.91
N THR A 392 -14.26 7.67 9.68
CA THR A 392 -13.85 6.66 8.68
C THR A 392 -13.11 5.49 9.32
N GLY A 393 -12.90 4.41 8.54
CA GLY A 393 -12.06 3.30 8.97
C GLY A 393 -10.59 3.74 9.10
N VAL A 394 -9.88 3.23 10.11
CA VAL A 394 -8.49 3.63 10.41
C VAL A 394 -7.47 2.51 10.23
N GLY A 395 -7.91 1.31 9.84
CA GLY A 395 -7.03 0.14 9.73
C GLY A 395 -5.97 0.25 8.65
N GLU A 396 -6.19 1.07 7.63
CA GLU A 396 -5.43 1.07 6.37
C GLU A 396 -4.81 2.41 6.04
N ILE A 397 -5.46 3.54 6.39
CA ILE A 397 -5.10 4.88 5.92
C ILE A 397 -3.70 5.35 6.31
N GLY A 398 -3.12 4.79 7.37
CA GLY A 398 -1.79 5.18 7.85
C GLY A 398 -0.61 4.57 7.09
N ILE A 399 -0.80 3.54 6.26
CA ILE A 399 0.36 2.85 5.66
C ILE A 399 0.86 3.43 4.33
N PRO A 400 0.01 3.95 3.42
CA PRO A 400 0.44 4.37 2.10
C PRO A 400 1.56 5.43 2.10
N PRO A 401 1.57 6.47 2.95
CA PRO A 401 2.62 7.49 2.91
C PRO A 401 3.96 7.08 3.54
N VAL A 402 4.07 5.89 4.15
CA VAL A 402 5.28 5.48 4.88
C VAL A 402 6.49 5.28 3.97
N ALA A 403 6.35 4.40 2.96
CA ALA A 403 7.47 4.10 2.06
C ALA A 403 7.97 5.34 1.30
N PRO A 404 7.11 6.18 0.70
CA PRO A 404 7.59 7.36 0.00
C PRO A 404 8.20 8.40 0.94
N ALA A 405 7.67 8.63 2.15
CA ALA A 405 8.27 9.55 3.09
C ALA A 405 9.68 9.10 3.51
N LEU A 406 9.86 7.79 3.75
CA LEU A 406 11.18 7.22 4.07
C LEU A 406 12.16 7.32 2.89
N THR A 407 11.75 6.98 1.66
CA THR A 407 12.63 7.03 0.49
C THR A 407 12.99 8.45 0.08
N ASN A 408 12.08 9.42 0.27
CA ASN A 408 12.35 10.84 0.07
C ASN A 408 13.37 11.37 1.11
N ALA A 409 13.28 10.91 2.37
CA ALA A 409 14.26 11.24 3.41
C ALA A 409 15.66 10.67 3.08
N ILE A 410 15.73 9.44 2.56
CA ILE A 410 16.99 8.83 2.09
C ILE A 410 17.61 9.68 1.00
N PHE A 411 16.84 10.13 0.02
CA PHE A 411 17.34 11.01 -1.02
C PHE A 411 17.86 12.34 -0.46
N ALA A 412 17.10 12.97 0.44
CA ALA A 412 17.53 14.20 1.09
C ALA A 412 18.82 14.04 1.89
N ALA A 413 19.08 12.85 2.47
CA ALA A 413 20.28 12.55 3.24
C ALA A 413 21.50 12.21 2.39
N SER A 414 21.30 11.48 1.26
CA SER A 414 22.40 10.82 0.53
C SER A 414 22.47 11.17 -0.96
N GLY A 415 21.45 11.79 -1.54
CA GLY A 415 21.30 11.97 -2.98
C GLY A 415 20.90 10.69 -3.75
N VAL A 416 20.71 9.56 -3.07
CA VAL A 416 20.34 8.28 -3.70
C VAL A 416 18.83 8.15 -3.82
N ARG A 417 18.31 8.08 -5.06
CA ARG A 417 16.89 7.84 -5.33
C ARG A 417 16.54 6.36 -5.29
N ILE A 418 15.58 6.02 -4.45
CA ILE A 418 15.02 4.66 -4.36
C ILE A 418 13.77 4.59 -5.24
N ARG A 419 13.87 3.89 -6.36
CA ARG A 419 12.76 3.66 -7.30
C ARG A 419 12.30 2.20 -7.32
N LYS A 420 12.94 1.34 -6.57
CA LYS A 420 12.58 -0.06 -6.40
C LYS A 420 12.47 -0.40 -4.93
N LEU A 421 11.37 -1.04 -4.52
CA LEU A 421 11.23 -1.64 -3.20
C LEU A 421 11.50 -3.16 -3.28
N PRO A 422 12.00 -3.76 -2.21
CA PRO A 422 12.47 -3.11 -0.98
C PRO A 422 13.79 -2.34 -1.19
N ILE A 423 14.09 -1.42 -0.27
CA ILE A 423 15.33 -0.63 -0.27
C ILE A 423 16.56 -1.55 -0.27
N GLY A 424 16.57 -2.58 0.60
CA GLY A 424 17.67 -3.53 0.68
C GLY A 424 19.03 -2.85 0.79
N ASP A 425 19.96 -3.27 -0.05
CA ASP A 425 21.34 -2.74 -0.09
C ASP A 425 21.54 -1.60 -1.09
N GLN A 426 20.50 -1.10 -1.75
CA GLN A 426 20.59 -0.11 -2.84
C GLN A 426 21.36 1.17 -2.45
N VAL A 427 21.18 1.66 -1.21
CA VAL A 427 21.90 2.86 -0.73
C VAL A 427 23.40 2.57 -0.60
N ARG A 428 23.74 1.43 0.00
CA ARG A 428 25.14 1.00 0.17
C ARG A 428 25.82 0.77 -1.18
N GLU A 429 25.14 0.11 -2.10
CA GLU A 429 25.65 -0.15 -3.45
C GLU A 429 25.90 1.15 -4.21
N ALA A 430 24.95 2.11 -4.17
CA ALA A 430 25.08 3.39 -4.85
C ALA A 430 26.19 4.29 -4.25
N MET A 431 26.50 4.18 -2.97
CA MET A 431 27.54 4.97 -2.31
C MET A 431 28.93 4.32 -2.40
N SER A 432 29.02 3.04 -2.80
CA SER A 432 30.27 2.29 -2.94
C SER A 432 30.87 2.35 -4.35
N GLY A 433 30.07 2.77 -5.35
CA GLY A 433 30.50 2.91 -6.74
C GLY A 433 30.88 4.31 -7.09
#